data_c995177db7d605325b0b9d36aa67652e
#
_entry.id   c995177db7d605325b0b9d36aa67652e
#
_cell.length_a   1.000
_cell.length_b   1.000
_cell.length_c   1.000
_cell.angle_alpha   90.00
_cell.angle_beta   90.00
_cell.angle_gamma   90.00
#
_symmetry.space_group_name_H-M   'P 1'
#
loop_
_entity.id
_entity.type
_entity.pdbx_description
1 polymer ?
#
loop_
_entity_poly.entity_id
_entity_poly.type
_entity_poly.pdbx_seq_one_letter_code
_entity_poly.pdbx_strand_id
1 'polypeptide(L)'
;MTSASWTANSFAAIAASLADSDPERIELLNRALWTYGKDSFLPHGARSDGFAEDQPIYLTAQVENPNGATILVRVDGAEAPDLAAFTRCLDLFDGGDPDAVERARQRWRDAGEAGHVCTYWQQGERGGWVKAR
;
A
#
# COMPACT_ATOMS: atom_id res chain seq x y z
N MET A 1 -0.18 -12.25 -2.05
CA MET A 1 -0.21 -10.93 -1.42
C MET A 1 -0.26 -11.09 0.07
N THR A 2 0.52 -10.33 0.75
CA THR A 2 0.83 -10.54 2.17
C THR A 2 -0.14 -9.78 3.06
N SER A 3 -0.48 -10.39 4.20
CA SER A 3 -1.27 -9.75 5.24
C SER A 3 -0.50 -8.66 5.96
N ALA A 4 -1.19 -7.61 6.36
CA ALA A 4 -0.70 -6.67 7.34
C ALA A 4 -1.14 -7.09 8.74
N SER A 5 -0.21 -7.49 9.57
CA SER A 5 -0.43 -7.44 11.01
C SER A 5 0.26 -6.17 11.52
N TRP A 6 -0.53 -5.22 11.95
CA TRP A 6 -0.03 -4.00 12.55
C TRP A 6 0.25 -4.27 14.02
N THR A 7 1.51 -4.30 14.39
CA THR A 7 1.89 -4.16 15.80
C THR A 7 2.35 -2.72 15.99
N ALA A 8 1.77 -2.06 16.96
CA ALA A 8 1.90 -0.64 17.22
C ALA A 8 3.33 -0.14 17.53
N ASN A 9 4.34 -0.99 17.49
CA ASN A 9 5.69 -0.68 17.95
C ASN A 9 6.79 -0.75 16.88
N SER A 10 6.47 -1.01 15.64
CA SER A 10 7.48 -0.94 14.59
C SER A 10 7.12 0.22 13.65
N PHE A 11 7.84 1.31 13.76
CA PHE A 11 7.85 2.36 12.75
C PHE A 11 8.50 1.81 11.48
N ALA A 12 7.76 0.96 10.76
CA ALA A 12 8.18 0.57 9.44
C ALA A 12 7.85 1.72 8.48
N ALA A 13 8.83 2.18 7.74
CA ALA A 13 8.58 3.14 6.67
C ALA A 13 7.70 2.46 5.62
N ILE A 14 6.59 3.09 5.26
CA ILE A 14 5.64 2.59 4.28
C ILE A 14 5.58 3.58 3.13
N ALA A 15 5.75 3.09 1.92
CA ALA A 15 5.47 3.86 0.72
C ALA A 15 4.14 3.39 0.14
N ALA A 16 3.22 4.31 -0.10
CA ALA A 16 1.98 4.05 -0.81
C ALA A 16 2.05 4.68 -2.19
N SER A 17 1.79 3.90 -3.24
CA SER A 17 1.81 4.36 -4.61
C SER A 17 0.42 4.21 -5.25
N LEU A 18 -0.01 5.22 -6.00
CA LEU A 18 -1.24 5.19 -6.80
C LEU A 18 -0.89 5.24 -8.28
N ALA A 19 -1.47 4.31 -9.07
CA ALA A 19 -1.14 4.11 -10.47
C ALA A 19 -1.51 5.27 -11.40
N ASP A 20 -2.59 5.94 -11.09
CA ASP A 20 -3.16 6.92 -12.01
C ASP A 20 -2.45 8.27 -11.99
N SER A 21 -1.40 8.39 -11.21
CA SER A 21 -0.69 9.65 -11.03
C SER A 21 -1.63 10.82 -10.70
N ASP A 22 -2.74 10.51 -10.06
CA ASP A 22 -3.78 11.47 -9.75
C ASP A 22 -3.48 12.18 -8.44
N PRO A 23 -3.06 13.46 -8.48
CA PRO A 23 -2.75 14.21 -7.27
C PRO A 23 -3.94 14.35 -6.32
N GLU A 24 -5.16 14.35 -6.86
CA GLU A 24 -6.37 14.44 -6.04
C GLU A 24 -6.57 13.21 -5.17
N ARG A 25 -6.29 12.01 -5.70
CA ARG A 25 -6.35 10.77 -4.91
C ARG A 25 -5.31 10.74 -3.81
N ILE A 26 -4.09 11.19 -4.11
CA ILE A 26 -3.04 11.32 -3.09
C ILE A 26 -3.48 12.26 -1.98
N GLU A 27 -4.07 13.39 -2.33
CA GLU A 27 -4.54 14.37 -1.35
C GLU A 27 -5.71 13.84 -0.51
N LEU A 28 -6.64 13.11 -1.13
CA LEU A 28 -7.74 12.47 -0.41
C LEU A 28 -7.23 11.43 0.59
N LEU A 29 -6.27 10.62 0.18
CA LEU A 29 -5.64 9.62 1.05
C LEU A 29 -4.88 10.29 2.19
N ASN A 30 -4.12 11.34 1.90
CA ASN A 30 -3.40 12.14 2.89
C ASN A 30 -4.36 12.67 3.96
N ARG A 31 -5.45 13.27 3.53
CA ARG A 31 -6.49 13.78 4.43
C ARG A 31 -7.13 12.67 5.26
N ALA A 32 -7.45 11.54 4.64
CA ALA A 32 -8.04 10.39 5.32
C ALA A 32 -7.13 9.85 6.42
N LEU A 33 -5.82 9.79 6.18
CA LEU A 33 -4.84 9.33 7.17
C LEU A 33 -4.70 10.29 8.35
N TRP A 34 -4.92 11.60 8.15
CA TRP A 34 -4.91 12.57 9.25
C TRP A 34 -6.19 12.55 10.10
N THR A 35 -7.30 12.07 9.54
CA THR A 35 -8.62 12.23 10.15
C THR A 35 -9.32 10.92 10.54
N TYR A 36 -8.69 9.76 10.34
CA TYR A 36 -9.36 8.48 10.55
C TYR A 36 -9.68 8.14 12.01
N GLY A 37 -9.00 8.77 12.96
CA GLY A 37 -9.24 8.55 14.37
C GLY A 37 -8.94 9.81 15.19
N LYS A 38 -9.82 10.14 16.15
CA LYS A 38 -9.67 11.35 16.96
C LYS A 38 -8.40 11.37 17.81
N ASP A 39 -8.03 10.21 18.33
CA ASP A 39 -6.90 10.05 19.26
C ASP A 39 -5.72 9.37 18.59
N SER A 40 -5.72 9.30 17.27
CA SER A 40 -4.73 8.62 16.50
C SER A 40 -3.81 9.60 15.79
N PHE A 41 -2.51 9.37 15.92
CA PHE A 41 -1.49 10.13 15.21
C PHE A 41 -0.65 9.17 14.36
N LEU A 42 -0.75 9.33 13.04
CA LEU A 42 0.01 8.53 12.08
C LEU A 42 0.91 9.48 11.28
N PRO A 43 2.21 9.58 11.60
CA PRO A 43 3.11 10.45 10.85
C PRO A 43 3.21 10.02 9.39
N HIS A 44 2.90 10.91 8.47
CA HIS A 44 2.96 10.66 7.04
C HIS A 44 3.12 11.96 6.26
N GLY A 45 3.50 11.84 5.02
CA GLY A 45 3.58 12.99 4.12
C GLY A 45 3.49 12.55 2.67
N ALA A 46 3.02 13.47 1.83
CA ALA A 46 3.05 13.36 0.38
C ALA A 46 4.20 14.21 -0.17
N ARG A 47 4.42 14.12 -1.48
CA ARG A 47 5.48 14.90 -2.14
C ARG A 47 5.34 16.41 -1.91
N SER A 48 4.11 16.91 -1.87
CA SER A 48 3.81 18.33 -1.62
C SER A 48 4.20 18.80 -0.22
N ASP A 49 4.29 17.88 0.74
CA ASP A 49 4.67 18.20 2.11
C ASP A 49 6.19 18.35 2.29
N GLY A 50 6.97 17.90 1.33
CA GLY A 50 8.43 17.88 1.41
C GLY A 50 8.97 16.81 2.35
N PHE A 51 10.28 16.81 2.57
CA PHE A 51 10.97 15.90 3.48
C PHE A 51 10.69 14.41 3.18
N ALA A 52 10.61 14.05 1.91
CA ALA A 52 10.28 12.70 1.48
C ALA A 52 11.18 11.63 2.11
N GLU A 53 12.45 11.93 2.28
CA GLU A 53 13.44 11.02 2.86
C GLU A 53 13.19 10.73 4.34
N ASP A 54 12.56 11.65 5.05
CA ASP A 54 12.34 11.59 6.49
C ASP A 54 10.91 11.14 6.85
N GLN A 55 10.03 10.95 5.88
CA GLN A 55 8.66 10.54 6.15
C GLN A 55 8.58 9.06 6.54
N PRO A 56 8.04 8.71 7.72
CA PRO A 56 7.82 7.32 8.08
C PRO A 56 6.87 6.60 7.12
N ILE A 57 5.86 7.32 6.64
CA ILE A 57 4.94 6.89 5.60
C ILE A 57 4.95 7.95 4.51
N TYR A 58 5.27 7.54 3.30
CA TYR A 58 5.33 8.44 2.16
C TYR A 58 4.28 8.07 1.11
N LEU A 59 3.47 9.05 0.73
CA LEU A 59 2.43 8.90 -0.29
C LEU A 59 2.95 9.43 -1.61
N THR A 60 2.92 8.61 -2.65
CA THR A 60 3.43 9.00 -3.96
C THR A 60 2.62 8.41 -5.10
N ALA A 61 2.49 9.17 -6.17
CA ALA A 61 1.94 8.71 -7.45
C ALA A 61 3.03 8.25 -8.42
N GLN A 62 4.27 8.20 -7.99
CA GLN A 62 5.42 7.86 -8.82
C GLN A 62 6.08 6.55 -8.38
N VAL A 63 6.83 5.93 -9.28
CA VAL A 63 7.63 4.74 -8.97
C VAL A 63 8.91 5.19 -8.27
N GLU A 64 8.85 5.33 -6.96
CA GLU A 64 9.96 5.84 -6.15
C GLU A 64 9.92 5.28 -4.72
N ASN A 65 11.05 5.33 -4.03
CA ASN A 65 11.17 4.93 -2.63
C ASN A 65 12.14 5.87 -1.89
N PRO A 66 11.79 7.17 -1.76
CA PRO A 66 12.73 8.16 -1.22
C PRO A 66 13.01 8.01 0.27
N ASN A 67 12.09 7.43 1.02
CA ASN A 67 12.23 7.23 2.48
C ASN A 67 12.88 5.90 2.85
N GLY A 68 13.37 5.13 1.88
CA GLY A 68 13.96 3.83 2.16
C GLY A 68 12.99 2.83 2.78
N ALA A 69 11.71 2.89 2.38
CA ALA A 69 10.67 2.05 2.94
C ALA A 69 10.96 0.56 2.73
N THR A 70 10.69 -0.25 3.74
CA THR A 70 10.78 -1.70 3.68
C THR A 70 9.43 -2.36 3.41
N ILE A 71 8.34 -1.61 3.53
CA ILE A 71 6.98 -2.04 3.26
C ILE A 71 6.40 -1.16 2.15
N LEU A 72 5.93 -1.78 1.08
CA LEU A 72 5.21 -1.11 0.00
C LEU A 72 3.72 -1.38 0.13
N VAL A 73 2.92 -0.33 0.07
CA VAL A 73 1.46 -0.43 -0.07
C VAL A 73 1.08 0.10 -1.45
N ARG A 74 0.51 -0.79 -2.27
CA ARG A 74 0.00 -0.45 -3.60
C ARG A 74 -1.52 -0.32 -3.53
N VAL A 75 -2.04 0.68 -4.20
CA VAL A 75 -3.48 0.92 -4.28
C VAL A 75 -3.89 1.06 -5.75
N ASP A 76 -5.02 0.48 -6.12
CA ASP A 76 -5.59 0.55 -7.47
C ASP A 76 -4.64 0.13 -8.60
N GLY A 77 -3.81 -0.88 -8.35
CA GLY A 77 -2.93 -1.42 -9.36
C GLY A 77 -1.75 -0.53 -9.73
N ALA A 78 -1.33 0.34 -8.82
CA ALA A 78 -0.19 1.22 -9.00
C ALA A 78 1.05 0.46 -9.47
N GLU A 79 1.82 1.06 -10.37
CA GLU A 79 3.15 0.57 -10.67
C GLU A 79 4.04 0.70 -9.43
N ALA A 80 4.95 -0.23 -9.28
CA ALA A 80 5.82 -0.28 -8.12
C ALA A 80 7.28 -0.40 -8.54
N PRO A 81 8.21 0.08 -7.70
CA PRO A 81 9.61 -0.30 -7.83
C PRO A 81 9.77 -1.82 -7.74
N ASP A 82 10.98 -2.32 -7.96
CA ASP A 82 11.27 -3.74 -7.81
C ASP A 82 10.82 -4.25 -6.43
N LEU A 83 9.91 -5.21 -6.41
CA LEU A 83 9.34 -5.76 -5.18
C LEU A 83 10.40 -6.44 -4.30
N ALA A 84 11.50 -6.89 -4.89
CA ALA A 84 12.61 -7.48 -4.14
C ALA A 84 13.30 -6.48 -3.20
N ALA A 85 13.12 -5.18 -3.43
CA ALA A 85 13.65 -4.13 -2.54
C ALA A 85 12.85 -3.98 -1.24
N PHE A 86 11.67 -4.59 -1.16
CA PHE A 86 10.79 -4.51 0.00
C PHE A 86 10.72 -5.84 0.73
N THR A 87 10.63 -5.77 2.06
CA THR A 87 10.40 -6.96 2.89
C THR A 87 8.98 -7.48 2.72
N ARG A 88 8.04 -6.57 2.47
CA ARG A 88 6.62 -6.89 2.32
C ARG A 88 5.95 -5.93 1.35
N CYS A 89 5.06 -6.47 0.52
CA CYS A 89 4.21 -5.68 -0.35
C CYS A 89 2.75 -6.00 -0.05
N LEU A 90 1.95 -4.96 0.18
CA LEU A 90 0.51 -5.04 0.34
C LEU A 90 -0.14 -4.46 -0.92
N ASP A 91 -0.95 -5.25 -1.58
CA ASP A 91 -1.65 -4.84 -2.81
C ASP A 91 -3.15 -4.77 -2.52
N LEU A 92 -3.67 -3.55 -2.47
CA LEU A 92 -5.07 -3.27 -2.16
C LEU A 92 -5.85 -3.00 -3.44
N PHE A 93 -6.95 -3.68 -3.61
CA PHE A 93 -7.83 -3.49 -4.77
C PHE A 93 -9.29 -3.71 -4.39
N ASP A 94 -10.18 -3.14 -5.20
CA ASP A 94 -11.62 -3.29 -5.02
C ASP A 94 -12.10 -4.64 -5.55
N GLY A 95 -12.51 -5.53 -4.65
CA GLY A 95 -13.06 -6.85 -4.99
C GLY A 95 -14.43 -6.79 -5.66
N GLY A 96 -15.10 -5.66 -5.65
CA GLY A 96 -16.36 -5.44 -6.33
C GLY A 96 -16.22 -5.00 -7.79
N ASP A 97 -15.02 -4.66 -8.22
CA ASP A 97 -14.70 -4.27 -9.60
C ASP A 97 -14.07 -5.46 -10.34
N PRO A 98 -14.76 -6.07 -11.32
CA PRO A 98 -14.23 -7.23 -12.06
C PRO A 98 -12.91 -6.95 -12.76
N ASP A 99 -12.71 -5.75 -13.29
CA ASP A 99 -11.47 -5.40 -13.97
C ASP A 99 -10.31 -5.26 -12.99
N ALA A 100 -10.55 -4.69 -11.82
CA ALA A 100 -9.56 -4.60 -10.75
C ALA A 100 -9.16 -5.99 -10.26
N VAL A 101 -10.12 -6.89 -10.10
CA VAL A 101 -9.87 -8.29 -9.72
C VAL A 101 -9.00 -9.01 -10.74
N GLU A 102 -9.30 -8.86 -12.03
CA GLU A 102 -8.52 -9.53 -13.10
C GLU A 102 -7.07 -9.00 -13.15
N ARG A 103 -6.89 -7.70 -13.02
CA ARG A 103 -5.54 -7.12 -12.94
C ARG A 103 -4.78 -7.60 -11.71
N ALA A 104 -5.48 -7.72 -10.56
CA ALA A 104 -4.88 -8.25 -9.34
C ALA A 104 -4.46 -9.72 -9.49
N ARG A 105 -5.26 -10.54 -10.18
CA ARG A 105 -4.91 -11.92 -10.50
C ARG A 105 -3.66 -12.02 -11.37
N GLN A 106 -3.51 -11.11 -12.32
CA GLN A 106 -2.31 -11.07 -13.15
C GLN A 106 -1.08 -10.72 -12.32
N ARG A 107 -1.18 -9.71 -11.45
CA ARG A 107 -0.09 -9.37 -10.53
C ARG A 107 0.28 -10.53 -9.60
N TRP A 108 -0.71 -11.28 -9.15
CA TRP A 108 -0.51 -12.48 -8.35
C TRP A 108 0.33 -13.52 -9.10
N ARG A 109 -0.03 -13.79 -10.33
CA ARG A 109 0.72 -14.74 -11.19
C ARG A 109 2.16 -14.27 -11.41
N ASP A 110 2.33 -13.00 -11.76
CA ASP A 110 3.64 -12.41 -12.02
C ASP A 110 4.54 -12.45 -10.77
N ALA A 111 3.99 -12.14 -9.60
CA ALA A 111 4.72 -12.20 -8.34
C ALA A 111 5.13 -13.65 -7.99
N GLY A 112 4.24 -14.61 -8.21
CA GLY A 112 4.52 -16.03 -8.00
C GLY A 112 5.63 -16.53 -8.91
N GLU A 113 5.60 -16.15 -10.19
CA GLU A 113 6.65 -16.49 -11.16
C GLU A 113 8.00 -15.87 -10.80
N ALA A 114 7.99 -14.70 -10.18
CA ALA A 114 9.20 -14.04 -9.69
C ALA A 114 9.74 -14.66 -8.39
N GLY A 115 9.08 -15.67 -7.83
CA GLY A 115 9.50 -16.37 -6.63
C GLY A 115 8.98 -15.81 -5.32
N HIS A 116 8.06 -14.85 -5.36
CA HIS A 116 7.46 -14.29 -4.14
C HIS A 116 6.38 -15.21 -3.58
N VAL A 117 6.30 -15.28 -2.25
CA VAL A 117 5.21 -15.97 -1.55
C VAL A 117 4.01 -15.03 -1.48
N CYS A 118 2.89 -15.45 -2.05
CA CYS A 118 1.68 -14.65 -2.13
C CYS A 118 0.59 -15.23 -1.24
N THR A 119 -0.12 -14.35 -0.52
CA THR A 119 -1.30 -14.69 0.26
C THR A 119 -2.43 -13.76 -0.10
N TYR A 120 -3.65 -14.27 -0.08
CA TYR A 120 -4.85 -13.51 -0.40
C TYR A 120 -5.71 -13.31 0.84
N TRP A 121 -6.15 -12.08 1.07
CA TRP A 121 -6.96 -11.69 2.20
C TRP A 121 -8.20 -10.93 1.72
N GLN A 122 -9.31 -11.17 2.39
CA GLN A 122 -10.57 -10.48 2.14
C GLN A 122 -11.02 -9.76 3.38
N GLN A 123 -11.69 -8.63 3.20
CA GLN A 123 -12.35 -7.93 4.28
C GLN A 123 -13.57 -8.73 4.76
N GLY A 124 -13.65 -9.00 6.06
CA GLY A 124 -14.75 -9.74 6.65
C GLY A 124 -16.00 -8.88 6.84
N GLU A 125 -17.16 -9.52 6.97
CA GLU A 125 -18.45 -8.84 7.15
C GLU A 125 -18.49 -7.96 8.41
N ARG A 126 -17.74 -8.33 9.43
CA ARG A 126 -17.65 -7.60 10.70
C ARG A 126 -16.43 -6.70 10.80
N GLY A 127 -15.80 -6.39 9.68
CA GLY A 127 -14.50 -5.75 9.63
C GLY A 127 -13.36 -6.75 9.83
N GLY A 128 -12.11 -6.24 9.75
CA GLY A 128 -10.92 -7.08 9.81
C GLY A 128 -10.66 -7.84 8.52
N TRP A 129 -9.52 -8.51 8.48
CA TRP A 129 -9.04 -9.24 7.31
C TRP A 129 -9.04 -10.74 7.56
N VAL A 130 -9.57 -11.49 6.62
CA VAL A 130 -9.66 -12.95 6.67
C VAL A 130 -8.83 -13.54 5.54
N LYS A 131 -7.93 -14.45 5.87
CA LYS A 131 -7.09 -15.13 4.89
C LYS A 131 -7.95 -16.10 4.04
N ALA A 132 -7.96 -15.90 2.73
CA ALA A 132 -8.70 -16.73 1.78
C ALA A 132 -7.79 -17.77 1.08
N ARG A 133 -6.49 -17.46 0.91
CA ARG A 133 -5.51 -18.36 0.29
C ARG A 133 -4.09 -18.17 0.81
#